data_1e0212bc7de45a7197475b4061012870
#
_entry.id   1e0212bc7de45a7197475b4061012870
#
_cell.length_a   1.000
_cell.length_b   1.000
_cell.length_c   1.000
_cell.angle_alpha   90.00
_cell.angle_beta   90.00
_cell.angle_gamma   90.00
#
_symmetry.space_group_name_H-M   'P 1'
#
loop_
_entity.id
_entity.type
_entity.pdbx_description
1 polymer ?
#
loop_
_entity_poly.entity_id
_entity_poly.type
_entity_poly.pdbx_seq_one_letter_code
_entity_poly.pdbx_strand_id
1 'polypeptide(L)'
;MGSTVNGWQLFMAGGPVMWPLVLCSVLVITIIIERSVVFGRLRLDTQELLSALLEKVKRHQIKEALELCEKNKTPVSHVLKAGILKYDRSRPQIKEAIEDASLYEIPQLERNLPILATIAHIAPLLGLLGTVLGMVKCFYEVQSRAQASGAFTAFDLSGGLWQALITTAFGLSIAIPSFVAYNYFVARVNACVLEMEKSSTELVNFLTE
;
A
#
# COMPACT_ATOMS: atom_id res chain seq x y z
N MET A 1 -27.28 -12.44 -29.82
CA MET A 1 -26.74 -13.64 -29.14
C MET A 1 -25.34 -13.32 -28.73
N GLY A 2 -25.15 -13.05 -27.44
CA GLY A 2 -23.86 -12.59 -26.89
C GLY A 2 -22.87 -13.75 -26.80
N SER A 3 -21.85 -13.75 -27.66
CA SER A 3 -20.65 -14.53 -27.41
C SER A 3 -20.00 -13.97 -26.14
N THR A 4 -20.07 -14.72 -25.04
CA THR A 4 -19.33 -14.42 -23.82
C THR A 4 -17.83 -14.37 -24.19
N VAL A 5 -17.30 -13.17 -24.30
CA VAL A 5 -15.86 -12.99 -24.58
C VAL A 5 -15.12 -13.54 -23.35
N ASN A 6 -14.48 -14.68 -23.49
CA ASN A 6 -13.75 -15.31 -22.40
C ASN A 6 -12.61 -14.39 -21.96
N GLY A 7 -12.39 -14.25 -20.63
CA GLY A 7 -11.33 -13.40 -20.09
C GLY A 7 -9.95 -13.70 -20.67
N TRP A 8 -9.69 -14.96 -21.06
CA TRP A 8 -8.48 -15.37 -21.76
C TRP A 8 -8.35 -14.75 -23.16
N GLN A 9 -9.45 -14.65 -23.90
CA GLN A 9 -9.46 -14.00 -25.22
C GLN A 9 -9.19 -12.49 -25.10
N LEU A 10 -9.75 -11.83 -24.09
CA LEU A 10 -9.46 -10.42 -23.77
C LEU A 10 -7.99 -10.22 -23.41
N PHE A 11 -7.42 -11.13 -22.62
CA PHE A 11 -6.00 -11.08 -22.25
C PHE A 11 -5.10 -11.21 -23.49
N MET A 12 -5.33 -12.19 -24.34
CA MET A 12 -4.55 -12.39 -25.57
C MET A 12 -4.72 -11.24 -26.57
N ALA A 13 -5.90 -10.62 -26.62
CA ALA A 13 -6.17 -9.48 -27.47
C ALA A 13 -5.42 -8.21 -27.06
N GLY A 14 -5.09 -8.03 -25.78
CA GLY A 14 -4.35 -6.85 -25.26
C GLY A 14 -2.84 -6.84 -25.60
N GLY A 15 -2.29 -7.95 -26.13
CA GLY A 15 -0.89 -8.01 -26.58
C GLY A 15 0.14 -8.04 -25.45
N PRO A 16 1.44 -7.69 -25.75
CA PRO A 16 2.54 -7.90 -24.80
C PRO A 16 2.44 -7.05 -23.52
N VAL A 17 1.76 -5.92 -23.55
CA VAL A 17 1.60 -5.03 -22.39
C VAL A 17 0.72 -5.66 -21.30
N MET A 18 -0.08 -6.67 -21.64
CA MET A 18 -0.89 -7.37 -20.65
C MET A 18 -0.07 -8.13 -19.59
N TRP A 19 1.10 -8.63 -19.95
CA TRP A 19 1.95 -9.38 -19.01
C TRP A 19 2.41 -8.54 -17.81
N PRO A 20 3.02 -7.36 -18.00
CA PRO A 20 3.34 -6.49 -16.87
C PRO A 20 2.10 -6.01 -16.10
N LEU A 21 0.96 -5.80 -16.77
CA LEU A 21 -0.29 -5.44 -16.08
C LEU A 21 -0.79 -6.57 -15.17
N VAL A 22 -0.74 -7.82 -15.59
CA VAL A 22 -1.08 -8.97 -14.74
C VAL A 22 -0.14 -9.10 -13.56
N LEU A 23 1.19 -8.92 -13.76
CA LEU A 23 2.14 -8.89 -12.66
C LEU A 23 1.78 -7.81 -11.63
N CYS A 24 1.49 -6.59 -12.10
CA CYS A 24 1.02 -5.49 -11.24
C CYS A 24 -0.25 -5.87 -10.47
N SER A 25 -1.22 -6.49 -11.12
CA SER A 25 -2.48 -6.92 -10.49
C SER A 25 -2.24 -7.92 -9.35
N VAL A 26 -1.41 -8.93 -9.56
CA VAL A 26 -1.06 -9.92 -8.54
C VAL A 26 -0.35 -9.27 -7.35
N LEU A 27 0.60 -8.37 -7.62
CA LEU A 27 1.31 -7.63 -6.55
C LEU A 27 0.36 -6.75 -5.74
N VAL A 28 -0.55 -6.03 -6.40
CA VAL A 28 -1.56 -5.18 -5.73
C VAL A 28 -2.44 -6.00 -4.80
N ILE A 29 -2.99 -7.10 -5.29
CA ILE A 29 -3.85 -7.97 -4.48
C ILE A 29 -3.08 -8.52 -3.28
N THR A 30 -1.85 -8.99 -3.50
CA THR A 30 -0.99 -9.52 -2.44
C THR A 30 -0.72 -8.49 -1.34
N ILE A 31 -0.35 -7.25 -1.74
CA ILE A 31 -0.05 -6.17 -0.79
C ILE A 31 -1.33 -5.75 -0.04
N ILE A 32 -2.46 -5.64 -0.72
CA ILE A 32 -3.75 -5.29 -0.08
C ILE A 32 -4.11 -6.32 0.98
N ILE A 33 -4.01 -7.61 0.68
CA ILE A 33 -4.31 -8.68 1.64
C ILE A 33 -3.33 -8.64 2.81
N GLU A 34 -2.02 -8.56 2.55
CA GLU A 34 -0.98 -8.47 3.59
C GLU A 34 -1.27 -7.29 4.54
N ARG A 35 -1.47 -6.10 4.00
CA ARG A 35 -1.71 -4.90 4.80
C ARG A 35 -3.04 -4.93 5.55
N SER A 36 -4.08 -5.45 4.94
CA SER A 36 -5.38 -5.62 5.60
C SER A 36 -5.28 -6.53 6.83
N VAL A 37 -4.51 -7.62 6.74
CA VAL A 37 -4.27 -8.52 7.88
C VAL A 37 -3.42 -7.83 8.97
N VAL A 38 -2.36 -7.13 8.58
CA VAL A 38 -1.49 -6.41 9.53
C VAL A 38 -2.29 -5.34 10.29
N PHE A 39 -2.97 -4.44 9.59
CA PHE A 39 -3.76 -3.38 10.23
C PHE A 39 -5.02 -3.89 10.93
N GLY A 40 -5.56 -5.03 10.50
CA GLY A 40 -6.67 -5.69 11.19
C GLY A 40 -6.29 -6.22 12.58
N ARG A 41 -5.03 -6.63 12.76
CA ARG A 41 -4.49 -7.10 14.05
C ARG A 41 -4.06 -5.96 14.99
N LEU A 42 -3.80 -4.76 14.46
CA LEU A 42 -3.37 -3.58 15.23
C LEU A 42 -4.54 -2.87 15.96
N ARG A 43 -5.76 -3.39 15.89
CA ARG A 43 -6.94 -2.88 16.62
C ARG A 43 -6.88 -3.23 18.11
N LEU A 44 -5.87 -2.76 18.81
CA LEU A 44 -5.87 -2.77 20.27
C LEU A 44 -6.26 -1.39 20.77
N ASP A 45 -7.04 -1.38 21.84
CA ASP A 45 -7.43 -0.13 22.49
C ASP A 45 -6.18 0.47 23.15
N THR A 46 -5.51 1.38 22.42
CA THR A 46 -4.27 2.02 22.86
C THR A 46 -4.48 2.77 24.17
N GLN A 47 -5.67 3.29 24.41
CA GLN A 47 -6.01 4.01 25.63
C GLN A 47 -6.09 3.08 26.84
N GLU A 48 -6.66 1.89 26.70
CA GLU A 48 -6.63 0.88 27.77
C GLU A 48 -5.20 0.46 28.11
N LEU A 49 -4.39 0.19 27.09
CA LEU A 49 -2.99 -0.14 27.28
C LEU A 49 -2.23 0.97 28.01
N LEU A 50 -2.40 2.21 27.57
CA LEU A 50 -1.71 3.35 28.18
C LEU A 50 -2.14 3.56 29.63
N SER A 51 -3.43 3.53 29.94
CA SER A 51 -3.93 3.67 31.31
C SER A 51 -3.43 2.58 32.24
N ALA A 52 -3.43 1.33 31.78
CA ALA A 52 -2.88 0.19 32.53
C ALA A 52 -1.36 0.33 32.77
N LEU A 53 -0.61 0.84 31.78
CA LEU A 53 0.82 1.11 31.89
C LEU A 53 1.09 2.22 32.92
N LEU A 54 0.39 3.35 32.83
CA LEU A 54 0.54 4.48 33.75
C LEU A 54 0.21 4.07 35.20
N GLU A 55 -0.81 3.24 35.42
CA GLU A 55 -1.13 2.72 36.74
C GLU A 55 0.00 1.86 37.32
N LYS A 56 0.61 0.97 36.51
CA LYS A 56 1.73 0.13 36.94
C LYS A 56 2.99 0.96 37.22
N VAL A 57 3.30 1.94 36.39
CA VAL A 57 4.42 2.88 36.59
C VAL A 57 4.21 3.68 37.87
N LYS A 58 2.98 4.16 38.14
CA LYS A 58 2.64 4.86 39.40
C LYS A 58 2.87 4.02 40.65
N ARG A 59 2.65 2.71 40.54
CA ARG A 59 2.91 1.76 41.64
C ARG A 59 4.37 1.29 41.73
N HIS A 60 5.29 1.88 40.96
CA HIS A 60 6.69 1.44 40.82
C HIS A 60 6.88 0.00 40.36
N GLN A 61 5.88 -0.56 39.69
CA GLN A 61 5.89 -1.94 39.16
C GLN A 61 6.45 -1.93 37.71
N ILE A 62 7.68 -1.46 37.52
CA ILE A 62 8.28 -1.30 36.18
C ILE A 62 8.39 -2.63 35.43
N LYS A 63 8.72 -3.74 36.12
CA LYS A 63 8.80 -5.06 35.47
C LYS A 63 7.47 -5.49 34.87
N GLU A 64 6.38 -5.32 35.61
CA GLU A 64 5.03 -5.67 35.13
C GLU A 64 4.56 -4.76 33.99
N ALA A 65 4.96 -3.48 34.00
CA ALA A 65 4.71 -2.55 32.89
C ALA A 65 5.44 -3.01 31.61
N LEU A 66 6.70 -3.45 31.72
CA LEU A 66 7.46 -3.99 30.59
C LEU A 66 6.86 -5.30 30.05
N GLU A 67 6.45 -6.22 30.94
CA GLU A 67 5.77 -7.46 30.55
C GLU A 67 4.46 -7.18 29.81
N LEU A 68 3.70 -6.15 30.23
CA LEU A 68 2.48 -5.73 29.55
C LEU A 68 2.77 -5.23 28.14
N CYS A 69 3.84 -4.46 27.94
CA CYS A 69 4.29 -4.03 26.60
C CYS A 69 4.71 -5.22 25.74
N GLU A 70 5.40 -6.22 26.30
CA GLU A 70 5.84 -7.41 25.57
C GLU A 70 4.69 -8.32 25.15
N LYS A 71 3.63 -8.38 25.96
CA LYS A 71 2.42 -9.13 25.65
C LYS A 71 1.63 -8.49 24.51
N ASN A 72 1.60 -7.17 24.45
CA ASN A 72 0.91 -6.39 23.44
C ASN A 72 1.89 -5.95 22.33
N LYS A 73 2.14 -6.82 21.37
CA LYS A 73 3.08 -6.59 20.25
C LYS A 73 2.55 -5.56 19.24
N THR A 74 2.31 -4.34 19.69
CA THR A 74 1.90 -3.21 18.84
C THR A 74 3.03 -2.19 18.70
N PRO A 75 3.09 -1.40 17.62
CA PRO A 75 4.08 -0.33 17.47
C PRO A 75 4.06 0.65 18.66
N VAL A 76 2.86 1.00 19.14
CA VAL A 76 2.70 1.87 20.31
C VAL A 76 3.35 1.25 21.55
N SER A 77 3.13 -0.05 21.81
CA SER A 77 3.72 -0.73 22.97
C SER A 77 5.24 -0.80 22.92
N HIS A 78 5.83 -0.95 21.72
CA HIS A 78 7.29 -0.94 21.54
C HIS A 78 7.90 0.43 21.86
N VAL A 79 7.26 1.50 21.39
CA VAL A 79 7.69 2.88 21.64
C VAL A 79 7.54 3.23 23.12
N LEU A 80 6.41 2.89 23.76
CA LEU A 80 6.21 3.10 25.20
C LEU A 80 7.22 2.30 26.04
N LYS A 81 7.52 1.05 25.63
CA LYS A 81 8.55 0.24 26.28
C LYS A 81 9.91 0.92 26.30
N ALA A 82 10.32 1.51 25.18
CA ALA A 82 11.59 2.26 25.09
C ALA A 82 11.65 3.43 26.09
N GLY A 83 10.55 4.17 26.24
CA GLY A 83 10.42 5.22 27.25
C GLY A 83 10.49 4.69 28.68
N ILE A 84 9.76 3.61 28.98
CA ILE A 84 9.75 2.99 30.33
C ILE A 84 11.14 2.44 30.71
N LEU A 85 11.91 1.91 29.76
CA LEU A 85 13.27 1.44 30.02
C LEU A 85 14.23 2.55 30.45
N LYS A 86 13.85 3.80 30.23
CA LYS A 86 14.63 5.00 30.59
C LYS A 86 13.95 5.83 31.70
N TYR A 87 13.03 5.23 32.47
CA TYR A 87 12.23 5.91 33.48
C TYR A 87 13.03 6.68 34.54
N ASP A 88 14.29 6.26 34.80
CA ASP A 88 15.22 6.86 35.76
C ASP A 88 16.10 7.99 35.15
N ARG A 89 15.88 8.32 33.88
CA ARG A 89 16.68 9.29 33.13
C ARG A 89 15.98 10.64 33.02
N SER A 90 16.74 11.63 32.54
CA SER A 90 16.19 12.95 32.27
C SER A 90 15.15 12.96 31.16
N ARG A 91 14.19 13.88 31.20
CA ARG A 91 13.14 14.06 30.19
C ARG A 91 13.65 14.04 28.75
N PRO A 92 14.76 14.74 28.39
CA PRO A 92 15.31 14.66 27.03
C PRO A 92 15.75 13.25 26.64
N GLN A 93 16.35 12.50 27.55
CA GLN A 93 16.82 11.13 27.29
C GLN A 93 15.68 10.12 27.12
N ILE A 94 14.58 10.31 27.85
CA ILE A 94 13.36 9.49 27.67
C ILE A 94 12.76 9.79 26.29
N LYS A 95 12.66 11.07 25.92
CA LYS A 95 12.14 11.50 24.64
C LYS A 95 12.96 10.98 23.47
N GLU A 96 14.29 11.09 23.55
CA GLU A 96 15.23 10.54 22.56
C GLU A 96 15.04 9.03 22.36
N ALA A 97 14.93 8.26 23.45
CA ALA A 97 14.70 6.81 23.34
C ALA A 97 13.36 6.45 22.66
N ILE A 98 12.33 7.26 22.90
CA ILE A 98 11.01 7.11 22.25
C ILE A 98 11.11 7.46 20.75
N GLU A 99 11.77 8.57 20.42
CA GLU A 99 11.97 8.99 19.03
C GLU A 99 12.77 7.94 18.25
N ASP A 100 13.87 7.44 18.83
CA ASP A 100 14.65 6.35 18.24
C ASP A 100 13.81 5.09 17.98
N ALA A 101 13.01 4.66 18.97
CA ALA A 101 12.13 3.52 18.78
C ALA A 101 11.09 3.75 17.68
N SER A 102 10.55 4.97 17.57
CA SER A 102 9.60 5.35 16.52
C SER A 102 10.21 5.29 15.13
N LEU A 103 11.49 5.66 14.97
CA LEU A 103 12.23 5.56 13.71
C LEU A 103 12.35 4.12 13.19
N TYR A 104 12.28 3.11 14.05
CA TYR A 104 12.26 1.70 13.66
C TYR A 104 10.86 1.20 13.34
N GLU A 105 9.83 1.67 14.04
CA GLU A 105 8.45 1.19 13.88
C GLU A 105 7.76 1.78 12.64
N ILE A 106 7.96 3.08 12.35
CA ILE A 106 7.31 3.77 11.24
C ILE A 106 7.59 3.11 9.89
N PRO A 107 8.86 2.79 9.51
CA PRO A 107 9.14 2.12 8.25
C PRO A 107 8.50 0.73 8.13
N GLN A 108 8.28 0.03 9.25
CA GLN A 108 7.60 -1.26 9.24
C GLN A 108 6.09 -1.10 8.94
N LEU A 109 5.48 -0.03 9.45
CA LEU A 109 4.09 0.34 9.13
C LEU A 109 3.95 0.71 7.65
N GLU A 110 4.89 1.47 7.10
CA GLU A 110 4.90 1.92 5.70
C GLU A 110 5.37 0.86 4.70
N ARG A 111 5.87 -0.26 5.17
CA ARG A 111 6.40 -1.33 4.32
C ARG A 111 5.42 -1.69 3.20
N ASN A 112 5.93 -1.88 1.99
CA ASN A 112 5.19 -2.21 0.76
C ASN A 112 4.20 -1.13 0.26
N LEU A 113 3.90 -0.06 1.01
CA LEU A 113 3.04 1.03 0.53
C LEU A 113 3.66 1.81 -0.65
N PRO A 114 4.99 2.07 -0.69
CA PRO A 114 5.62 2.69 -1.85
C PRO A 114 5.45 1.88 -3.14
N ILE A 115 5.45 0.55 -3.05
CA ILE A 115 5.22 -0.34 -4.21
C ILE A 115 3.78 -0.16 -4.71
N LEU A 116 2.81 -0.13 -3.79
CA LEU A 116 1.40 0.07 -4.12
C LEU A 116 1.17 1.44 -4.80
N ALA A 117 1.79 2.50 -4.28
CA ALA A 117 1.79 3.82 -4.88
C ALA A 117 2.38 3.81 -6.30
N THR A 118 3.52 3.16 -6.47
CA THR A 118 4.20 3.05 -7.76
C THR A 118 3.30 2.36 -8.78
N ILE A 119 2.67 1.24 -8.43
CA ILE A 119 1.76 0.51 -9.33
C ILE A 119 0.54 1.37 -9.67
N ALA A 120 -0.03 2.08 -8.70
CA ALA A 120 -1.17 2.99 -8.92
C ALA A 120 -0.87 4.06 -9.99
N HIS A 121 0.37 4.54 -10.07
CA HIS A 121 0.80 5.52 -11.06
C HIS A 121 1.24 4.88 -12.39
N ILE A 122 1.92 3.72 -12.35
CA ILE A 122 2.47 3.08 -13.56
C ILE A 122 1.40 2.30 -14.33
N ALA A 123 0.41 1.71 -13.69
CA ALA A 123 -0.59 0.89 -14.37
C ALA A 123 -1.38 1.66 -15.45
N PRO A 124 -1.83 2.92 -15.23
CA PRO A 124 -2.45 3.72 -16.28
C PRO A 124 -1.50 4.04 -17.43
N LEU A 125 -0.21 4.29 -17.13
CA LEU A 125 0.81 4.58 -18.14
C LEU A 125 1.09 3.34 -19.00
N LEU A 126 1.10 2.15 -18.42
CA LEU A 126 1.18 0.89 -19.16
C LEU A 126 -0.05 0.71 -20.05
N GLY A 127 -1.25 1.04 -19.55
CA GLY A 127 -2.47 1.04 -20.36
C GLY A 127 -2.35 2.00 -21.56
N LEU A 128 -1.86 3.22 -21.33
CA LEU A 128 -1.60 4.20 -22.38
C LEU A 128 -0.53 3.72 -23.37
N LEU A 129 0.54 3.11 -22.89
CA LEU A 129 1.54 2.48 -23.77
C LEU A 129 0.92 1.43 -24.66
N GLY A 130 -0.01 0.64 -24.12
CA GLY A 130 -0.79 -0.32 -24.92
C GLY A 130 -1.60 0.33 -26.04
N THR A 131 -2.18 1.52 -25.82
CA THR A 131 -2.86 2.24 -26.88
C THR A 131 -1.92 2.70 -27.99
N VAL A 132 -0.76 3.23 -27.61
CA VAL A 132 0.25 3.66 -28.58
C VAL A 132 0.71 2.48 -29.44
N LEU A 133 1.05 1.36 -28.82
CA LEU A 133 1.48 0.14 -29.54
C LEU A 133 0.35 -0.44 -30.42
N GLY A 134 -0.88 -0.44 -29.92
CA GLY A 134 -2.05 -0.86 -30.72
C GLY A 134 -2.28 0.00 -31.96
N MET A 135 -2.14 1.33 -31.81
CA MET A 135 -2.24 2.27 -32.94
C MET A 135 -1.09 2.11 -33.94
N VAL A 136 0.15 1.96 -33.46
CA VAL A 136 1.30 1.71 -34.34
C VAL A 136 1.09 0.44 -35.15
N LYS A 137 0.63 -0.63 -34.53
CA LYS A 137 0.31 -1.89 -35.23
C LYS A 137 -0.79 -1.69 -36.25
N CYS A 138 -1.85 -0.97 -35.90
CA CYS A 138 -2.97 -0.66 -36.78
C CYS A 138 -2.49 0.05 -38.04
N PHE A 139 -1.69 1.11 -37.91
CA PHE A 139 -1.16 1.86 -39.06
C PHE A 139 -0.19 1.01 -39.91
N TYR A 140 0.60 0.17 -39.30
CA TYR A 140 1.49 -0.75 -40.02
C TYR A 140 0.69 -1.75 -40.87
N GLU A 141 -0.38 -2.32 -40.33
CA GLU A 141 -1.25 -3.25 -41.06
C GLU A 141 -1.96 -2.56 -42.25
N VAL A 142 -2.46 -1.33 -42.04
CA VAL A 142 -3.06 -0.53 -43.12
C VAL A 142 -2.05 -0.24 -44.23
N GLN A 143 -0.83 0.20 -43.89
CA GLN A 143 0.21 0.49 -44.84
C GLN A 143 0.60 -0.74 -45.65
N SER A 144 0.80 -1.88 -45.01
CA SER A 144 1.18 -3.14 -45.67
C SER A 144 0.10 -3.64 -46.64
N ARG A 145 -1.18 -3.51 -46.30
CA ARG A 145 -2.30 -3.91 -47.16
C ARG A 145 -2.52 -2.94 -48.29
N ALA A 146 -2.39 -1.63 -48.05
CA ALA A 146 -2.48 -0.62 -49.11
C ALA A 146 -1.43 -0.84 -50.20
N GLN A 147 -0.23 -1.28 -49.84
CA GLN A 147 0.83 -1.63 -50.80
C GLN A 147 0.55 -2.95 -51.55
N ALA A 148 -0.10 -3.93 -50.91
CA ALA A 148 -0.34 -5.22 -51.51
C ALA A 148 -1.60 -5.28 -52.40
N SER A 149 -2.68 -4.62 -52.01
CA SER A 149 -3.99 -4.75 -52.67
C SER A 149 -4.63 -3.43 -53.11
N GLY A 150 -4.04 -2.29 -52.76
CA GLY A 150 -4.57 -0.95 -53.10
C GLY A 150 -5.86 -0.54 -52.38
N ALA A 151 -6.41 -1.43 -51.53
CA ALA A 151 -7.66 -1.19 -50.80
C ALA A 151 -7.49 -1.60 -49.32
N PHE A 152 -8.08 -0.85 -48.42
CA PHE A 152 -8.21 -1.21 -47.01
C PHE A 152 -9.64 -1.01 -46.54
N THR A 153 -10.05 -1.73 -45.51
CA THR A 153 -11.40 -1.65 -44.95
C THR A 153 -11.35 -1.16 -43.50
N ALA A 154 -12.47 -0.58 -43.02
CA ALA A 154 -12.61 -0.22 -41.61
C ALA A 154 -12.39 -1.42 -40.64
N PHE A 155 -12.58 -2.62 -41.12
CA PHE A 155 -12.33 -3.85 -40.35
C PHE A 155 -10.82 -4.03 -40.04
N ASP A 156 -9.94 -3.59 -40.92
CA ASP A 156 -8.49 -3.69 -40.75
C ASP A 156 -7.95 -2.80 -39.60
N LEU A 157 -8.69 -1.71 -39.30
CA LEU A 157 -8.38 -0.84 -38.15
C LEU A 157 -8.93 -1.39 -36.83
N SER A 158 -9.94 -2.23 -36.87
CA SER A 158 -10.67 -2.67 -35.67
C SER A 158 -9.80 -3.44 -34.70
N GLY A 159 -8.88 -4.26 -35.18
CA GLY A 159 -8.00 -5.10 -34.32
C GLY A 159 -7.04 -4.31 -33.45
N GLY A 160 -6.37 -3.29 -34.01
CA GLY A 160 -5.46 -2.43 -33.26
C GLY A 160 -6.16 -1.49 -32.28
N LEU A 161 -7.34 -0.96 -32.69
CA LEU A 161 -8.20 -0.16 -31.81
C LEU A 161 -8.73 -1.00 -30.62
N TRP A 162 -9.18 -2.22 -30.89
CA TRP A 162 -9.65 -3.13 -29.87
C TRP A 162 -8.55 -3.43 -28.84
N GLN A 163 -7.36 -3.78 -29.30
CA GLN A 163 -6.20 -3.99 -28.45
C GLN A 163 -5.92 -2.78 -27.57
N ALA A 164 -5.91 -1.57 -28.15
CA ALA A 164 -5.67 -0.32 -27.48
C ALA A 164 -6.67 -0.06 -26.34
N LEU A 165 -7.97 -0.20 -26.62
CA LEU A 165 -9.03 0.02 -25.63
C LEU A 165 -8.96 -0.96 -24.46
N ILE A 166 -8.70 -2.24 -24.74
CA ILE A 166 -8.61 -3.27 -23.71
C ILE A 166 -7.45 -2.98 -22.76
N THR A 167 -6.24 -2.68 -23.27
CA THR A 167 -5.08 -2.42 -22.41
C THR A 167 -5.29 -1.23 -21.50
N THR A 168 -5.94 -0.17 -21.99
CA THR A 168 -6.26 0.98 -21.14
C THR A 168 -7.30 0.64 -20.07
N ALA A 169 -8.36 -0.09 -20.44
CA ALA A 169 -9.37 -0.54 -19.48
C ALA A 169 -8.76 -1.40 -18.36
N PHE A 170 -7.86 -2.33 -18.70
CA PHE A 170 -7.14 -3.14 -17.70
C PHE A 170 -6.20 -2.30 -16.83
N GLY A 171 -5.43 -1.38 -17.43
CA GLY A 171 -4.55 -0.48 -16.69
C GLY A 171 -5.31 0.34 -15.63
N LEU A 172 -6.44 0.93 -16.00
CA LEU A 172 -7.31 1.68 -15.09
C LEU A 172 -7.98 0.79 -14.05
N SER A 173 -8.40 -0.42 -14.41
CA SER A 173 -9.01 -1.37 -13.48
C SER A 173 -8.05 -1.83 -12.37
N ILE A 174 -6.75 -1.80 -12.61
CA ILE A 174 -5.71 -2.08 -11.62
C ILE A 174 -5.37 -0.81 -10.81
N ALA A 175 -5.24 0.33 -11.49
CA ALA A 175 -4.81 1.59 -10.89
C ALA A 175 -5.80 2.12 -9.85
N ILE A 176 -7.09 2.11 -10.17
CA ILE A 176 -8.12 2.70 -9.30
C ILE A 176 -8.17 2.00 -7.93
N PRO A 177 -8.30 0.66 -7.83
CA PRO A 177 -8.26 -0.02 -6.54
C PRO A 177 -6.93 0.15 -5.81
N SER A 178 -5.80 0.18 -6.55
CA SER A 178 -4.48 0.40 -5.96
C SER A 178 -4.38 1.76 -5.28
N PHE A 179 -4.86 2.81 -5.94
CA PHE A 179 -4.84 4.17 -5.42
C PHE A 179 -5.73 4.33 -4.19
N VAL A 180 -6.93 3.75 -4.23
CA VAL A 180 -7.85 3.75 -3.09
C VAL A 180 -7.25 3.01 -1.89
N ALA A 181 -6.68 1.82 -2.12
CA ALA A 181 -6.04 1.04 -1.08
C ALA A 181 -4.82 1.75 -0.48
N TYR A 182 -3.97 2.36 -1.32
CA TYR A 182 -2.82 3.15 -0.89
C TYR A 182 -3.25 4.27 0.06
N ASN A 183 -4.19 5.11 -0.35
CA ASN A 183 -4.67 6.22 0.48
C ASN A 183 -5.29 5.74 1.80
N TYR A 184 -6.03 4.63 1.77
CA TYR A 184 -6.59 4.03 2.98
C TYR A 184 -5.49 3.60 3.96
N PHE A 185 -4.47 2.88 3.48
CA PHE A 185 -3.39 2.41 4.35
C PHE A 185 -2.49 3.55 4.84
N VAL A 186 -2.20 4.55 4.03
CA VAL A 186 -1.47 5.77 4.46
C VAL A 186 -2.22 6.47 5.59
N ALA A 187 -3.54 6.63 5.47
CA ALA A 187 -4.35 7.20 6.54
C ALA A 187 -4.29 6.37 7.84
N ARG A 188 -4.22 5.03 7.72
CA ARG A 188 -4.06 4.13 8.88
C ARG A 188 -2.69 4.25 9.53
N VAL A 189 -1.62 4.35 8.72
CA VAL A 189 -0.26 4.61 9.22
C VAL A 189 -0.22 5.92 9.99
N ASN A 190 -0.71 7.00 9.40
CA ASN A 190 -0.74 8.32 10.03
C ASN A 190 -1.52 8.33 11.36
N ALA A 191 -2.64 7.63 11.41
CA ALA A 191 -3.41 7.47 12.64
C ALA A 191 -2.60 6.74 13.73
N CYS A 192 -1.89 5.67 13.37
CA CYS A 192 -1.03 4.93 14.30
C CYS A 192 0.14 5.77 14.80
N VAL A 193 0.79 6.55 13.92
CA VAL A 193 1.86 7.48 14.29
C VAL A 193 1.36 8.54 15.27
N LEU A 194 0.19 9.12 15.01
CA LEU A 194 -0.43 10.09 15.91
C LEU A 194 -0.76 9.49 17.29
N GLU A 195 -1.20 8.24 17.35
CA GLU A 195 -1.42 7.55 18.62
C GLU A 195 -0.10 7.28 19.36
N MET A 196 0.98 6.92 18.65
CA MET A 196 2.31 6.78 19.22
C MET A 196 2.79 8.10 19.84
N GLU A 197 2.67 9.22 19.12
CA GLU A 197 3.07 10.54 19.59
C GLU A 197 2.28 10.99 20.83
N LYS A 198 0.94 10.82 20.81
CA LYS A 198 0.08 11.18 21.94
C LYS A 198 0.43 10.35 23.18
N SER A 199 0.48 9.03 23.05
CA SER A 199 0.76 8.12 24.15
C SER A 199 2.16 8.35 24.72
N SER A 200 3.14 8.63 23.86
CA SER A 200 4.51 8.94 24.25
C SER A 200 4.60 10.25 25.03
N THR A 201 3.90 11.28 24.57
CA THR A 201 3.86 12.59 25.25
C THR A 201 3.25 12.46 26.66
N GLU A 202 2.17 11.70 26.78
CA GLU A 202 1.51 11.44 28.05
C GLU A 202 2.41 10.65 29.00
N LEU A 203 3.09 9.60 28.50
CA LEU A 203 4.06 8.84 29.30
C LEU A 203 5.23 9.72 29.77
N VAL A 204 5.83 10.53 28.89
CA VAL A 204 6.95 11.42 29.24
C VAL A 204 6.52 12.42 30.30
N ASN A 205 5.38 13.06 30.17
CA ASN A 205 4.87 14.00 31.18
C ASN A 205 4.71 13.30 32.52
N PHE A 206 4.10 12.12 32.54
CA PHE A 206 3.88 11.35 33.75
C PHE A 206 5.18 10.88 34.45
N LEU A 207 6.22 10.52 33.69
CA LEU A 207 7.51 10.09 34.26
C LEU A 207 8.35 11.25 34.77
N THR A 208 8.00 12.48 34.41
CA THR A 208 8.79 13.70 34.74
C THR A 208 8.10 14.64 35.73
N GLU A 209 6.88 14.30 36.19
CA GLU A 209 6.17 14.91 37.33
C GLU A 209 6.66 14.28 38.64
#